data_d22ea11ba2ba25f57afae6db9ea18b48
#
_entry.id   d22ea11ba2ba25f57afae6db9ea18b48
#
_cell.length_a   1.000
_cell.length_b   1.000
_cell.length_c   1.000
_cell.angle_alpha   90.00
_cell.angle_beta   90.00
_cell.angle_gamma   90.00
#
_symmetry.space_group_name_H-M   'P 1'
#
loop_
_entity.id
_entity.type
_entity.pdbx_description
1 polymer ?
#
loop_
_entity_poly.entity_id
_entity_poly.type
_entity_poly.pdbx_seq_one_letter_code
_entity_poly.pdbx_strand_id
1 'polypeptide(L)'
;MAASSEEKVSLRTWVAVLGTVLGAFMAVLDIQITNASLREITGGIGSTAVEASWVSTSYLIGEIITIPLTAWLGRVFGVRLYLLVNVSLFLVFSGLCGTAGELTQMIIYRALQGFTGGVMIPMSFTVINTQLPPSKRPVGLVLFGITATLAPAIGPYIGGLLTDSYGWPMVFYVNFIPGVVMLATVFFAIDPQPLNMPLLWKGDWLGTVFMAIGLGSLIAFLEEGQNQDWFTSVFIQRCFTLAVIFIPLFIICELVSKTPVVNLRLLRIRNLGLASAVNFLLGASLYGSVFLLPEYLEQVQNYSARQTGEAMVLIGLPQLLIFPFVPRLMKAFDLRLIVFAGALIFGGSCLLNIHMNPDFGGPQFQIGNVIRALGQPFTIVPLSALATAGLLREQQADGSALFNIMRNLGGSVGTALLSTMITQREQFHDFRIGERITPYDPYVQQFLSNQSIQNLQHSGDPAGALQQAYRMLQSSVQTNSFVMAYSECFLALGVILLLGSVTIWLCKKTKAVGAAAAH
;
A
#
# COMPACT_ATOMS: atom_id res chain seq x y z
N MET A 1 -36.36 8.80 -29.69
CA MET A 1 -34.91 8.63 -29.66
C MET A 1 -34.27 10.01 -29.46
N ALA A 2 -34.12 10.47 -28.23
CA ALA A 2 -33.35 11.69 -27.95
C ALA A 2 -31.88 11.25 -27.83
N ALA A 3 -31.06 11.72 -28.76
CA ALA A 3 -29.60 11.56 -28.67
C ALA A 3 -29.14 12.16 -27.34
N SER A 4 -28.62 11.33 -26.43
CA SER A 4 -27.94 11.80 -25.22
C SER A 4 -26.79 12.67 -25.70
N SER A 5 -26.93 13.99 -25.54
CA SER A 5 -25.82 14.91 -25.71
C SER A 5 -24.69 14.40 -24.79
N GLU A 6 -23.62 13.87 -25.37
CA GLU A 6 -22.40 13.56 -24.58
C GLU A 6 -21.98 14.86 -23.90
N GLU A 7 -22.16 14.95 -22.59
CA GLU A 7 -21.68 16.07 -21.80
C GLU A 7 -20.17 16.21 -22.02
N LYS A 8 -19.79 17.15 -22.87
CA LYS A 8 -18.38 17.46 -23.16
C LYS A 8 -17.77 18.01 -21.88
N VAL A 9 -16.90 17.24 -21.25
CA VAL A 9 -16.10 17.70 -20.11
C VAL A 9 -15.07 18.69 -20.62
N SER A 10 -14.94 19.84 -19.96
CA SER A 10 -13.96 20.87 -20.33
C SER A 10 -12.54 20.31 -20.21
N LEU A 11 -11.64 20.79 -21.07
CA LEU A 11 -10.19 20.46 -20.95
C LEU A 11 -9.65 20.84 -19.57
N ARG A 12 -10.12 21.95 -19.01
CA ARG A 12 -9.75 22.42 -17.67
C ARG A 12 -10.10 21.40 -16.59
N THR A 13 -11.27 20.77 -16.65
CA THR A 13 -11.67 19.70 -15.71
C THR A 13 -10.77 18.46 -15.83
N TRP A 14 -10.40 18.06 -17.05
CA TRP A 14 -9.47 16.95 -17.24
C TRP A 14 -8.07 17.28 -16.72
N VAL A 15 -7.58 18.50 -16.91
CA VAL A 15 -6.30 18.95 -16.34
C VAL A 15 -6.32 18.91 -14.82
N ALA A 16 -7.43 19.34 -14.18
CA ALA A 16 -7.60 19.25 -12.72
C ALA A 16 -7.55 17.78 -12.24
N VAL A 17 -8.27 16.88 -12.92
CA VAL A 17 -8.28 15.45 -12.59
C VAL A 17 -6.90 14.83 -12.77
N LEU A 18 -6.26 15.03 -13.92
CA LEU A 18 -4.92 14.48 -14.18
C LEU A 18 -3.86 15.02 -13.21
N GLY A 19 -3.92 16.30 -12.88
CA GLY A 19 -3.00 16.90 -11.90
C GLY A 19 -3.15 16.31 -10.52
N THR A 20 -4.38 16.10 -10.04
CA THR A 20 -4.61 15.49 -8.72
C THR A 20 -4.30 13.98 -8.72
N VAL A 21 -4.54 13.27 -9.81
CA VAL A 21 -4.14 11.87 -10.01
C VAL A 21 -2.61 11.73 -10.01
N LEU A 22 -1.90 12.67 -10.66
CA LEU A 22 -0.42 12.72 -10.62
C LEU A 22 0.09 12.89 -9.18
N GLY A 23 -0.57 13.73 -8.37
CA GLY A 23 -0.23 13.86 -6.95
C GLY A 23 -0.45 12.59 -6.16
N ALA A 24 -1.59 11.90 -6.36
CA ALA A 24 -1.84 10.61 -5.73
C ALA A 24 -0.79 9.55 -6.16
N PHE A 25 -0.40 9.56 -7.44
CA PHE A 25 0.68 8.71 -7.96
C PHE A 25 2.01 9.01 -7.26
N MET A 26 2.37 10.29 -7.15
CA MET A 26 3.60 10.74 -6.50
C MET A 26 3.65 10.31 -5.02
N ALA A 27 2.55 10.47 -4.27
CA ALA A 27 2.50 10.08 -2.86
C ALA A 27 2.71 8.57 -2.66
N VAL A 28 2.07 7.73 -3.49
CA VAL A 28 2.26 6.27 -3.43
C VAL A 28 3.65 5.87 -3.90
N LEU A 29 4.16 6.52 -4.95
CA LEU A 29 5.48 6.25 -5.50
C LEU A 29 6.59 6.58 -4.49
N ASP A 30 6.48 7.70 -3.75
CA ASP A 30 7.44 8.12 -2.73
C ASP A 30 7.66 7.06 -1.64
N ILE A 31 6.59 6.41 -1.19
CA ILE A 31 6.66 5.31 -0.22
C ILE A 31 7.47 4.14 -0.80
N GLN A 32 7.17 3.76 -2.04
CA GLN A 32 7.77 2.57 -2.65
C GLN A 32 9.23 2.76 -3.03
N ILE A 33 9.57 3.95 -3.56
CA ILE A 33 10.96 4.31 -3.88
C ILE A 33 11.80 4.33 -2.58
N THR A 34 11.27 4.95 -1.51
CA THR A 34 11.96 5.02 -0.21
C THR A 34 12.19 3.63 0.36
N ASN A 35 11.16 2.76 0.35
CA ASN A 35 11.28 1.39 0.86
C ASN A 35 12.35 0.58 0.11
N ALA A 36 12.39 0.72 -1.21
CA ALA A 36 13.39 0.03 -2.04
C ALA A 36 14.84 0.53 -1.83
N SER A 37 15.00 1.76 -1.34
CA SER A 37 16.30 2.39 -1.10
C SER A 37 16.65 2.49 0.40
N LEU A 38 15.91 1.78 1.25
CA LEU A 38 16.00 1.92 2.70
C LEU A 38 17.40 1.58 3.23
N ARG A 39 18.03 0.56 2.66
CA ARG A 39 19.37 0.11 3.04
C ARG A 39 20.44 1.17 2.75
N GLU A 40 20.36 1.82 1.62
CA GLU A 40 21.29 2.86 1.20
C GLU A 40 21.06 4.16 1.98
N ILE A 41 19.79 4.49 2.26
CA ILE A 41 19.44 5.63 3.13
C ILE A 41 20.04 5.42 4.52
N THR A 42 19.85 4.26 5.14
CA THR A 42 20.39 3.96 6.47
C THR A 42 21.91 3.96 6.51
N GLY A 43 22.55 3.41 5.49
CA GLY A 43 23.99 3.51 5.32
C GLY A 43 24.49 4.95 5.20
N GLY A 44 23.73 5.81 4.51
CA GLY A 44 24.06 7.22 4.31
C GLY A 44 23.92 8.10 5.56
N ILE A 45 22.94 7.79 6.43
CA ILE A 45 22.70 8.53 7.69
C ILE A 45 23.36 7.87 8.92
N GLY A 46 24.04 6.73 8.74
CA GLY A 46 24.77 6.03 9.81
C GLY A 46 23.86 5.37 10.85
N SER A 47 22.67 4.89 10.46
CA SER A 47 21.73 4.20 11.35
C SER A 47 21.79 2.67 11.19
N THR A 48 21.19 1.97 12.14
CA THR A 48 21.11 0.50 12.12
C THR A 48 19.96 0.00 11.24
N ALA A 49 20.02 -1.25 10.78
CA ALA A 49 18.95 -1.87 10.00
C ALA A 49 17.60 -1.94 10.75
N VAL A 50 17.63 -2.10 12.07
CA VAL A 50 16.43 -2.11 12.92
C VAL A 50 15.79 -0.71 12.99
N GLU A 51 16.61 0.33 13.02
CA GLU A 51 16.12 1.71 13.03
C GLU A 51 15.66 2.20 11.65
N ALA A 52 16.06 1.49 10.60
CA ALA A 52 15.70 1.81 9.21
C ALA A 52 14.19 1.89 8.99
N SER A 53 13.43 0.98 9.59
CA SER A 53 11.97 0.92 9.47
C SER A 53 11.28 2.23 9.83
N TRP A 54 11.83 3.00 10.78
CA TRP A 54 11.29 4.30 11.20
C TRP A 54 11.21 5.33 10.07
N VAL A 55 12.05 5.23 9.04
CA VAL A 55 11.98 6.11 7.87
C VAL A 55 10.65 5.93 7.13
N SER A 56 10.14 4.72 7.04
CA SER A 56 8.84 4.42 6.43
C SER A 56 7.69 4.57 7.41
N THR A 57 7.83 4.04 8.62
CA THR A 57 6.83 4.08 9.69
C THR A 57 6.42 5.51 10.03
N SER A 58 7.37 6.44 10.15
CA SER A 58 7.06 7.84 10.45
C SER A 58 6.23 8.53 9.35
N TYR A 59 6.49 8.22 8.09
CA TYR A 59 5.67 8.69 6.97
C TYR A 59 4.25 8.14 7.06
N LEU A 60 4.09 6.84 7.28
CA LEU A 60 2.78 6.18 7.40
C LEU A 60 1.96 6.71 8.58
N ILE A 61 2.62 7.02 9.72
CA ILE A 61 1.97 7.68 10.86
C ILE A 61 1.43 9.06 10.45
N GLY A 62 2.23 9.89 9.78
CA GLY A 62 1.78 11.18 9.29
C GLY A 62 0.62 11.07 8.31
N GLU A 63 0.73 10.14 7.37
CA GLU A 63 -0.28 9.87 6.34
C GLU A 63 -1.61 9.43 6.94
N ILE A 64 -1.62 8.43 7.83
CA ILE A 64 -2.86 7.89 8.41
C ILE A 64 -3.62 8.91 9.25
N ILE A 65 -2.92 9.84 9.88
CA ILE A 65 -3.53 10.93 10.65
C ILE A 65 -4.20 11.94 9.71
N THR A 66 -3.60 12.22 8.55
CA THR A 66 -4.06 13.28 7.65
C THR A 66 -5.19 12.84 6.73
N ILE A 67 -5.22 11.57 6.29
CA ILE A 67 -6.26 11.04 5.41
C ILE A 67 -7.68 11.34 5.93
N PRO A 68 -8.02 11.06 7.20
CA PRO A 68 -9.34 11.37 7.75
C PRO A 68 -9.63 12.86 7.79
N LEU A 69 -8.64 13.69 8.10
CA LEU A 69 -8.76 15.15 8.20
C LEU A 69 -9.03 15.81 6.85
N THR A 70 -8.62 15.18 5.77
CA THR A 70 -8.62 15.75 4.41
C THR A 70 -10.01 16.19 3.96
N ALA A 71 -11.05 15.42 4.24
CA ALA A 71 -12.41 15.78 3.85
C ALA A 71 -12.93 17.00 4.59
N TRP A 72 -12.63 17.11 5.88
CA TRP A 72 -13.02 18.24 6.71
C TRP A 72 -12.21 19.52 6.39
N LEU A 73 -10.87 19.41 6.36
CA LEU A 73 -10.00 20.55 6.04
C LEU A 73 -10.18 21.05 4.60
N GLY A 74 -10.50 20.14 3.67
CA GLY A 74 -10.86 20.50 2.30
C GLY A 74 -12.14 21.34 2.21
N ARG A 75 -13.12 21.16 3.13
CA ARG A 75 -14.31 22.02 3.25
C ARG A 75 -14.01 23.35 3.94
N VAL A 76 -13.01 23.37 4.83
CA VAL A 76 -12.60 24.61 5.53
C VAL A 76 -11.84 25.55 4.60
N PHE A 77 -10.80 25.03 3.95
CA PHE A 77 -9.86 25.83 3.16
C PHE A 77 -10.19 25.87 1.66
N GLY A 78 -11.11 25.03 1.23
CA GLY A 78 -11.37 24.80 -0.20
C GLY A 78 -10.29 23.90 -0.85
N VAL A 79 -10.72 23.13 -1.84
CA VAL A 79 -9.89 22.08 -2.50
C VAL A 79 -8.58 22.67 -3.06
N ARG A 80 -8.66 23.83 -3.75
CA ARG A 80 -7.49 24.45 -4.40
C ARG A 80 -6.43 24.86 -3.39
N LEU A 81 -6.78 25.69 -2.41
CA LEU A 81 -5.81 26.21 -1.43
C LEU A 81 -5.22 25.07 -0.60
N TYR A 82 -6.07 24.14 -0.16
CA TYR A 82 -5.65 23.01 0.66
C TYR A 82 -4.64 22.14 -0.08
N LEU A 83 -4.86 21.82 -1.36
CA LEU A 83 -3.90 21.08 -2.19
C LEU A 83 -2.61 21.87 -2.42
N LEU A 84 -2.70 23.16 -2.80
CA LEU A 84 -1.50 23.98 -3.06
C LEU A 84 -0.58 24.05 -1.84
N VAL A 85 -1.14 24.28 -0.65
CA VAL A 85 -0.35 24.36 0.59
C VAL A 85 0.29 22.99 0.91
N ASN A 86 -0.49 21.90 0.90
CA ASN A 86 0.03 20.59 1.28
C ASN A 86 1.06 20.07 0.27
N VAL A 87 0.85 20.25 -1.04
CA VAL A 87 1.85 19.84 -2.05
C VAL A 87 3.13 20.66 -1.94
N SER A 88 3.02 21.97 -1.71
CA SER A 88 4.20 22.82 -1.49
C SER A 88 5.01 22.38 -0.26
N LEU A 89 4.32 22.12 0.86
CA LEU A 89 4.96 21.61 2.08
C LEU A 89 5.54 20.21 1.88
N PHE A 90 4.85 19.32 1.15
CA PHE A 90 5.37 18.00 0.79
C PHE A 90 6.70 18.10 0.05
N LEU A 91 6.81 19.00 -0.94
CA LEU A 91 8.06 19.21 -1.67
C LEU A 91 9.16 19.79 -0.77
N VAL A 92 8.82 20.72 0.13
CA VAL A 92 9.80 21.25 1.11
C VAL A 92 10.33 20.13 2.00
N PHE A 93 9.43 19.30 2.58
CA PHE A 93 9.85 18.19 3.45
C PHE A 93 10.56 17.08 2.66
N SER A 94 10.17 16.84 1.40
CA SER A 94 10.91 15.95 0.50
C SER A 94 12.35 16.43 0.28
N GLY A 95 12.54 17.72 0.01
CA GLY A 95 13.86 18.32 -0.09
C GLY A 95 14.68 18.19 1.20
N LEU A 96 14.06 18.41 2.36
CA LEU A 96 14.69 18.26 3.66
C LEU A 96 15.09 16.80 3.96
N CYS A 97 14.26 15.82 3.58
CA CYS A 97 14.62 14.40 3.67
C CYS A 97 15.92 14.10 2.90
N GLY A 98 16.06 14.64 1.68
CA GLY A 98 17.29 14.46 0.88
C GLY A 98 18.55 15.10 1.47
N THR A 99 18.41 15.98 2.47
CA THR A 99 19.54 16.64 3.17
C THR A 99 19.74 16.13 4.59
N ALA A 100 18.96 15.16 5.05
CA ALA A 100 19.05 14.65 6.42
C ALA A 100 20.41 13.98 6.67
N GLY A 101 21.09 14.38 7.73
CA GLY A 101 22.40 13.83 8.16
C GLY A 101 22.31 12.83 9.31
N GLU A 102 21.14 12.70 9.94
CA GLU A 102 20.91 11.79 11.06
C GLU A 102 19.46 11.23 11.05
N LEU A 103 19.27 10.11 11.73
CA LEU A 103 17.99 9.40 11.77
C LEU A 103 16.86 10.26 12.36
N THR A 104 17.10 11.01 13.43
CA THR A 104 16.08 11.85 14.08
C THR A 104 15.53 12.91 13.13
N GLN A 105 16.40 13.57 12.36
CA GLN A 105 15.99 14.52 11.34
C GLN A 105 15.15 13.83 10.27
N MET A 106 15.61 12.68 9.77
CA MET A 106 14.88 11.90 8.77
C MET A 106 13.48 11.54 9.26
N ILE A 107 13.33 11.00 10.48
CA ILE A 107 12.02 10.64 11.06
C ILE A 107 11.09 11.85 11.12
N ILE A 108 11.58 13.01 11.60
CA ILE A 108 10.75 14.22 11.68
C ILE A 108 10.32 14.69 10.30
N TYR A 109 11.25 14.76 9.35
CA TYR A 109 10.95 15.20 7.98
C TYR A 109 10.01 14.23 7.27
N ARG A 110 10.18 12.92 7.45
CA ARG A 110 9.30 11.90 6.92
C ARG A 110 7.89 11.97 7.51
N ALA A 111 7.75 12.16 8.83
CA ALA A 111 6.45 12.33 9.47
C ALA A 111 5.69 13.56 8.90
N LEU A 112 6.38 14.69 8.72
CA LEU A 112 5.81 15.91 8.14
C LEU A 112 5.53 15.76 6.65
N GLN A 113 6.39 15.05 5.91
CA GLN A 113 6.17 14.72 4.51
C GLN A 113 4.95 13.81 4.34
N GLY A 114 4.81 12.76 5.17
CA GLY A 114 3.64 11.88 5.18
C GLY A 114 2.36 12.62 5.55
N PHE A 115 2.41 13.51 6.55
CA PHE A 115 1.28 14.35 6.94
C PHE A 115 0.78 15.22 5.78
N THR A 116 1.67 15.82 5.01
CA THR A 116 1.31 16.66 3.87
C THR A 116 0.99 15.84 2.60
N GLY A 117 1.65 14.70 2.42
CA GLY A 117 1.43 13.77 1.30
C GLY A 117 0.10 13.03 1.37
N GLY A 118 -0.33 12.64 2.57
CA GLY A 118 -1.57 11.90 2.81
C GLY A 118 -2.84 12.59 2.32
N VAL A 119 -2.78 13.89 2.05
CA VAL A 119 -3.88 14.67 1.45
C VAL A 119 -4.15 14.28 0.00
N MET A 120 -3.11 13.92 -0.77
CA MET A 120 -3.19 13.84 -2.23
C MET A 120 -4.11 12.72 -2.72
N ILE A 121 -4.08 11.56 -2.04
CA ILE A 121 -4.87 10.39 -2.42
C ILE A 121 -6.38 10.63 -2.26
N PRO A 122 -6.91 11.00 -1.08
CA PRO A 122 -8.34 11.24 -0.91
C PRO A 122 -8.84 12.47 -1.66
N MET A 123 -7.98 13.49 -1.86
CA MET A 123 -8.35 14.66 -2.64
C MET A 123 -8.47 14.38 -4.14
N SER A 124 -7.59 13.55 -4.70
CA SER A 124 -7.72 13.09 -6.08
C SER A 124 -9.06 12.38 -6.30
N PHE A 125 -9.42 11.47 -5.39
CA PHE A 125 -10.71 10.79 -5.43
C PHE A 125 -11.89 11.75 -5.29
N THR A 126 -11.78 12.76 -4.43
CA THR A 126 -12.81 13.81 -4.23
C THR A 126 -12.98 14.65 -5.50
N VAL A 127 -11.90 15.09 -6.13
CA VAL A 127 -11.94 15.89 -7.38
C VAL A 127 -12.60 15.09 -8.50
N ILE A 128 -12.27 13.80 -8.66
CA ILE A 128 -12.91 12.91 -9.64
C ILE A 128 -14.43 12.85 -9.42
N ASN A 129 -14.87 12.62 -8.19
CA ASN A 129 -16.28 12.45 -7.88
C ASN A 129 -17.10 13.74 -7.91
N THR A 130 -16.48 14.89 -7.65
CA THR A 130 -17.18 16.19 -7.58
C THR A 130 -17.14 16.98 -8.88
N GLN A 131 -16.04 16.88 -9.67
CA GLN A 131 -15.87 17.67 -10.89
C GLN A 131 -16.25 16.91 -12.16
N LEU A 132 -16.14 15.57 -12.18
CA LEU A 132 -16.57 14.81 -13.35
C LEU A 132 -18.08 14.50 -13.31
N PRO A 133 -18.76 14.63 -14.45
CA PRO A 133 -20.15 14.18 -14.57
C PRO A 133 -20.24 12.67 -14.34
N PRO A 134 -21.38 12.15 -13.87
CA PRO A 134 -21.55 10.74 -13.55
C PRO A 134 -21.13 9.78 -14.66
N SER A 135 -21.36 10.17 -15.93
CA SER A 135 -21.02 9.37 -17.11
C SER A 135 -19.51 9.18 -17.31
N LYS A 136 -18.66 10.11 -16.83
CA LYS A 136 -17.21 10.10 -17.00
C LYS A 136 -16.45 9.74 -15.72
N ARG A 137 -17.10 9.67 -14.56
CA ARG A 137 -16.49 9.23 -13.28
C ARG A 137 -15.78 7.88 -13.37
N PRO A 138 -16.32 6.85 -14.05
CA PRO A 138 -15.61 5.58 -14.20
C PRO A 138 -14.24 5.73 -14.88
N VAL A 139 -14.09 6.67 -15.81
CA VAL A 139 -12.79 6.96 -16.45
C VAL A 139 -11.84 7.61 -15.46
N GLY A 140 -12.32 8.57 -14.67
CA GLY A 140 -11.51 9.18 -13.60
C GLY A 140 -11.07 8.14 -12.55
N LEU A 141 -11.96 7.24 -12.15
CA LEU A 141 -11.63 6.16 -11.20
C LEU A 141 -10.62 5.17 -11.78
N VAL A 142 -10.63 4.94 -13.10
CA VAL A 142 -9.59 4.15 -13.78
C VAL A 142 -8.24 4.84 -13.68
N LEU A 143 -8.15 6.13 -13.97
CA LEU A 143 -6.91 6.90 -13.84
C LEU A 143 -6.38 6.85 -12.39
N PHE A 144 -7.27 6.99 -11.40
CA PHE A 144 -6.92 6.81 -9.99
C PHE A 144 -6.46 5.37 -9.68
N GLY A 145 -7.15 4.35 -10.22
CA GLY A 145 -6.79 2.94 -10.05
C GLY A 145 -5.38 2.62 -10.58
N ILE A 146 -4.98 3.25 -11.69
CA ILE A 146 -3.61 3.13 -12.23
C ILE A 146 -2.58 3.57 -11.17
N THR A 147 -2.83 4.65 -10.44
CA THR A 147 -1.89 5.12 -9.41
C THR A 147 -1.69 4.11 -8.29
N ALA A 148 -2.77 3.47 -7.85
CA ALA A 148 -2.75 2.51 -6.75
C ALA A 148 -2.01 1.20 -7.09
N THR A 149 -1.79 0.90 -8.36
CA THR A 149 -1.22 -0.36 -8.82
C THR A 149 0.11 -0.20 -9.55
N LEU A 150 0.23 0.83 -10.40
CA LEU A 150 1.45 1.08 -11.16
C LEU A 150 2.56 1.66 -10.28
N ALA A 151 2.23 2.59 -9.39
CA ALA A 151 3.24 3.20 -8.51
C ALA A 151 3.97 2.17 -7.63
N PRO A 152 3.29 1.22 -6.94
CA PRO A 152 3.97 0.15 -6.23
C PRO A 152 4.80 -0.77 -7.14
N ALA A 153 4.35 -1.01 -8.37
CA ALA A 153 5.04 -1.92 -9.28
C ALA A 153 6.35 -1.34 -9.85
N ILE A 154 6.37 -0.03 -10.15
CA ILE A 154 7.56 0.61 -10.74
C ILE A 154 8.46 1.29 -9.70
N GLY A 155 7.93 1.52 -8.49
CA GLY A 155 8.65 2.21 -7.41
C GLY A 155 10.01 1.59 -7.09
N PRO A 156 10.09 0.28 -6.81
CA PRO A 156 11.35 -0.38 -6.52
C PRO A 156 12.37 -0.26 -7.67
N TYR A 157 11.93 -0.36 -8.91
CA TYR A 157 12.80 -0.20 -10.07
C TYR A 157 13.38 1.23 -10.16
N ILE A 158 12.51 2.23 -10.03
CA ILE A 158 12.94 3.64 -10.05
C ILE A 158 13.83 3.95 -8.85
N GLY A 159 13.49 3.44 -7.66
CA GLY A 159 14.28 3.60 -6.43
C GLY A 159 15.69 3.06 -6.58
N GLY A 160 15.81 1.80 -7.00
CA GLY A 160 17.10 1.17 -7.24
C GLY A 160 17.93 1.91 -8.31
N LEU A 161 17.30 2.28 -9.43
CA LEU A 161 17.98 3.02 -10.51
C LEU A 161 18.52 4.38 -10.03
N LEU A 162 17.70 5.14 -9.29
CA LEU A 162 18.10 6.46 -8.78
C LEU A 162 19.22 6.35 -7.74
N THR A 163 19.08 5.40 -6.84
CA THR A 163 20.05 5.19 -5.76
C THR A 163 21.39 4.70 -6.30
N ASP A 164 21.40 3.74 -7.22
CA ASP A 164 22.61 3.22 -7.84
C ASP A 164 23.34 4.27 -8.70
N SER A 165 22.58 5.14 -9.38
CA SER A 165 23.16 6.09 -10.34
C SER A 165 23.57 7.42 -9.72
N TYR A 166 22.81 7.91 -8.73
CA TYR A 166 22.93 9.28 -8.20
C TYR A 166 22.98 9.34 -6.66
N GLY A 167 22.85 8.20 -5.98
CA GLY A 167 22.79 8.12 -4.52
C GLY A 167 21.38 8.31 -3.95
N TRP A 168 21.20 7.89 -2.69
CA TRP A 168 19.92 7.85 -2.01
C TRP A 168 19.16 9.20 -1.92
N PRO A 169 19.78 10.41 -1.83
CA PRO A 169 19.02 11.66 -1.75
C PRO A 169 18.13 11.91 -2.95
N MET A 170 18.48 11.33 -4.12
CA MET A 170 17.70 11.50 -5.35
C MET A 170 16.32 10.86 -5.29
N VAL A 171 16.14 9.88 -4.41
CA VAL A 171 14.86 9.26 -4.07
C VAL A 171 13.82 10.29 -3.62
N PHE A 172 14.26 11.33 -2.91
CA PHE A 172 13.40 12.42 -2.45
C PHE A 172 13.28 13.54 -3.47
N TYR A 173 14.36 13.86 -4.18
CA TYR A 173 14.35 14.96 -5.17
C TYR A 173 13.53 14.64 -6.42
N VAL A 174 13.30 13.38 -6.75
CA VAL A 174 12.44 12.97 -7.88
C VAL A 174 11.02 13.52 -7.78
N ASN A 175 10.52 13.79 -6.56
CA ASN A 175 9.19 14.34 -6.30
C ASN A 175 9.02 15.80 -6.81
N PHE A 176 10.10 16.55 -7.03
CA PHE A 176 9.99 17.95 -7.45
C PHE A 176 9.36 18.12 -8.82
N ILE A 177 9.69 17.26 -9.79
CA ILE A 177 9.16 17.37 -11.15
C ILE A 177 7.64 17.16 -11.16
N PRO A 178 7.10 16.01 -10.71
CA PRO A 178 5.66 15.79 -10.70
C PRO A 178 4.92 16.74 -9.74
N GLY A 179 5.56 17.14 -8.63
CA GLY A 179 5.00 18.06 -7.67
C GLY A 179 4.79 19.47 -8.24
N VAL A 180 5.76 20.01 -8.95
CA VAL A 180 5.62 21.32 -9.64
C VAL A 180 4.55 21.25 -10.72
N VAL A 181 4.48 20.16 -11.48
CA VAL A 181 3.41 19.94 -12.47
C VAL A 181 2.05 19.91 -11.80
N MET A 182 1.93 19.21 -10.66
CA MET A 182 0.69 19.18 -9.88
C MET A 182 0.32 20.56 -9.37
N LEU A 183 1.26 21.33 -8.80
CA LEU A 183 1.00 22.70 -8.33
C LEU A 183 0.48 23.59 -9.46
N ALA A 184 1.11 23.54 -10.63
CA ALA A 184 0.67 24.30 -11.79
C ALA A 184 -0.74 23.88 -12.23
N THR A 185 -1.01 22.60 -12.38
CA THR A 185 -2.32 22.09 -12.81
C THR A 185 -3.42 22.44 -11.81
N VAL A 186 -3.19 22.29 -10.50
CA VAL A 186 -4.15 22.67 -9.45
C VAL A 186 -4.40 24.19 -9.46
N PHE A 187 -3.33 24.98 -9.61
CA PHE A 187 -3.43 26.45 -9.63
C PHE A 187 -4.28 26.97 -10.80
N PHE A 188 -4.10 26.43 -12.00
CA PHE A 188 -4.79 26.92 -13.19
C PHE A 188 -6.15 26.24 -13.43
N ALA A 189 -6.33 24.98 -13.00
CA ALA A 189 -7.50 24.19 -13.39
C ALA A 189 -8.59 24.11 -12.30
N ILE A 190 -8.26 24.34 -11.02
CA ILE A 190 -9.25 24.32 -9.94
C ILE A 190 -9.61 25.75 -9.54
N ASP A 191 -10.92 26.06 -9.50
CA ASP A 191 -11.38 27.38 -9.08
C ASP A 191 -11.17 27.60 -7.57
N PRO A 192 -10.80 28.83 -7.15
CA PRO A 192 -10.70 29.16 -5.73
C PRO A 192 -12.09 29.08 -5.08
N GLN A 193 -12.11 28.53 -3.87
CA GLN A 193 -13.31 28.43 -3.06
C GLN A 193 -13.16 29.36 -1.84
N PRO A 194 -14.25 29.94 -1.33
CA PRO A 194 -14.20 30.78 -0.15
C PRO A 194 -13.79 29.97 1.09
N LEU A 195 -13.03 30.59 1.99
CA LEU A 195 -12.65 30.00 3.27
C LEU A 195 -13.87 29.90 4.20
N ASN A 196 -14.03 28.75 4.83
CA ASN A 196 -15.07 28.52 5.82
C ASN A 196 -14.46 28.37 7.23
N MET A 197 -13.87 29.46 7.75
CA MET A 197 -13.22 29.48 9.06
C MET A 197 -14.16 29.12 10.23
N PRO A 198 -15.47 29.48 10.21
CA PRO A 198 -16.39 29.00 11.25
C PRO A 198 -16.47 27.49 11.41
N LEU A 199 -16.26 26.72 10.31
CA LEU A 199 -16.23 25.27 10.34
C LEU A 199 -14.99 24.74 11.07
N LEU A 200 -13.85 25.45 10.98
CA LEU A 200 -12.62 25.10 11.68
C LEU A 200 -12.81 25.17 13.20
N TRP A 201 -13.40 26.24 13.70
CA TRP A 201 -13.62 26.44 15.15
C TRP A 201 -14.69 25.51 15.73
N LYS A 202 -15.63 25.04 14.91
CA LYS A 202 -16.70 24.11 15.30
C LYS A 202 -16.30 22.64 15.15
N GLY A 203 -15.12 22.33 14.64
CA GLY A 203 -14.63 20.98 14.44
C GLY A 203 -14.43 20.21 15.75
N ASP A 204 -14.50 18.90 15.69
CA ASP A 204 -14.23 18.01 16.82
C ASP A 204 -12.72 17.84 17.03
N TRP A 205 -12.12 18.85 17.70
CA TRP A 205 -10.68 18.81 18.02
C TRP A 205 -10.31 17.70 18.97
N LEU A 206 -11.21 17.33 19.91
CA LEU A 206 -10.98 16.26 20.87
C LEU A 206 -10.95 14.91 20.14
N GLY A 207 -11.92 14.66 19.24
CA GLY A 207 -11.92 13.49 18.38
C GLY A 207 -10.69 13.43 17.47
N THR A 208 -10.25 14.59 16.95
CA THR A 208 -9.02 14.70 16.13
C THR A 208 -7.77 14.28 16.91
N VAL A 209 -7.62 14.74 18.17
CA VAL A 209 -6.48 14.34 19.01
C VAL A 209 -6.52 12.85 19.33
N PHE A 210 -7.70 12.32 19.71
CA PHE A 210 -7.85 10.88 19.98
C PHE A 210 -7.57 10.04 18.73
N MET A 211 -8.00 10.48 17.56
CA MET A 211 -7.70 9.86 16.29
C MET A 211 -6.19 9.84 16.00
N ALA A 212 -5.53 10.98 16.15
CA ALA A 212 -4.10 11.09 15.88
C ALA A 212 -3.27 10.18 16.80
N ILE A 213 -3.57 10.18 18.10
CA ILE A 213 -2.89 9.31 19.06
C ILE A 213 -3.24 7.84 18.78
N GLY A 214 -4.53 7.52 18.60
CA GLY A 214 -4.99 6.14 18.41
C GLY A 214 -4.47 5.51 17.12
N LEU A 215 -4.67 6.17 15.97
CA LEU A 215 -4.22 5.65 14.67
C LEU A 215 -2.70 5.70 14.54
N GLY A 216 -2.04 6.76 15.01
CA GLY A 216 -0.58 6.86 15.00
C GLY A 216 0.08 5.76 15.82
N SER A 217 -0.45 5.50 17.03
CA SER A 217 0.03 4.41 17.89
C SER A 217 -0.27 3.02 17.29
N LEU A 218 -1.41 2.87 16.62
CA LEU A 218 -1.75 1.61 15.93
C LEU A 218 -0.76 1.32 14.80
N ILE A 219 -0.44 2.31 13.97
CA ILE A 219 0.56 2.14 12.90
C ILE A 219 1.93 1.82 13.48
N ALA A 220 2.39 2.57 14.50
CA ALA A 220 3.66 2.28 15.16
C ALA A 220 3.69 0.85 15.74
N PHE A 221 2.59 0.39 16.36
CA PHE A 221 2.46 -0.97 16.86
C PHE A 221 2.55 -2.02 15.74
N LEU A 222 1.88 -1.78 14.60
CA LEU A 222 1.84 -2.74 13.49
C LEU A 222 3.16 -2.80 12.72
N GLU A 223 3.74 -1.64 12.40
CA GLU A 223 4.95 -1.55 11.56
C GLU A 223 6.22 -1.95 12.35
N GLU A 224 6.30 -1.57 13.64
CA GLU A 224 7.49 -1.84 14.48
C GLU A 224 7.36 -3.09 15.35
N GLY A 225 6.17 -3.69 15.42
CA GLY A 225 5.89 -4.82 16.30
C GLY A 225 6.84 -5.98 16.09
N GLN A 226 7.03 -6.41 14.84
CA GLN A 226 7.93 -7.50 14.48
C GLN A 226 9.40 -7.18 14.76
N ASN A 227 9.85 -5.95 14.45
CA ASN A 227 11.25 -5.54 14.64
C ASN A 227 11.64 -5.42 16.12
N GLN A 228 10.65 -5.31 17.01
CA GLN A 228 10.88 -5.14 18.46
C GLN A 228 10.26 -6.29 19.27
N ASP A 229 10.13 -7.47 18.70
CA ASP A 229 9.62 -8.67 19.38
C ASP A 229 8.28 -8.47 20.09
N TRP A 230 7.37 -7.70 19.47
CA TRP A 230 6.00 -7.47 19.90
C TRP A 230 5.91 -7.06 21.38
N PHE A 231 5.15 -7.83 22.18
CA PHE A 231 4.86 -7.51 23.58
C PHE A 231 6.07 -7.68 24.54
N THR A 232 7.26 -8.01 24.06
CA THR A 232 8.49 -7.96 24.87
C THR A 232 9.02 -6.54 25.00
N SER A 233 8.80 -5.69 24.00
CA SER A 233 9.17 -4.28 24.01
C SER A 233 8.18 -3.42 24.80
N VAL A 234 8.67 -2.65 25.76
CA VAL A 234 7.87 -1.67 26.52
C VAL A 234 7.29 -0.58 25.61
N PHE A 235 8.02 -0.22 24.54
CA PHE A 235 7.54 0.75 23.56
C PHE A 235 6.30 0.23 22.82
N ILE A 236 6.36 -1.00 22.32
CA ILE A 236 5.24 -1.64 21.60
C ILE A 236 4.02 -1.84 22.51
N GLN A 237 4.25 -2.24 23.78
CA GLN A 237 3.17 -2.33 24.78
C GLN A 237 2.48 -0.98 25.01
N ARG A 238 3.23 0.13 25.06
CA ARG A 238 2.67 1.49 25.19
C ARG A 238 1.88 1.87 23.92
N CYS A 239 2.41 1.61 22.73
CA CYS A 239 1.71 1.87 21.48
C CYS A 239 0.39 1.09 21.41
N PHE A 240 0.40 -0.20 21.76
CA PHE A 240 -0.81 -1.03 21.84
C PHE A 240 -1.82 -0.47 22.83
N THR A 241 -1.38 -0.13 24.05
CA THR A 241 -2.24 0.44 25.09
C THR A 241 -2.89 1.75 24.64
N LEU A 242 -2.11 2.64 24.05
CA LEU A 242 -2.62 3.90 23.51
C LEU A 242 -3.64 3.65 22.39
N ALA A 243 -3.34 2.75 21.45
CA ALA A 243 -4.27 2.40 20.38
C ALA A 243 -5.61 1.85 20.93
N VAL A 244 -5.55 0.90 21.88
CA VAL A 244 -6.73 0.28 22.50
C VAL A 244 -7.58 1.28 23.29
N ILE A 245 -6.98 2.30 23.88
CA ILE A 245 -7.72 3.34 24.63
C ILE A 245 -8.26 4.41 23.67
N PHE A 246 -7.41 4.95 22.79
CA PHE A 246 -7.74 6.16 22.04
C PHE A 246 -8.60 5.89 20.79
N ILE A 247 -8.52 4.70 20.17
CA ILE A 247 -9.40 4.36 19.05
C ILE A 247 -10.87 4.26 19.47
N PRO A 248 -11.26 3.55 20.54
CA PRO A 248 -12.64 3.58 21.04
C PRO A 248 -13.10 4.99 21.45
N LEU A 249 -12.23 5.77 22.11
CA LEU A 249 -12.56 7.16 22.47
C LEU A 249 -12.81 8.01 21.23
N PHE A 250 -11.99 7.89 20.20
CA PHE A 250 -12.20 8.52 18.90
C PHE A 250 -13.55 8.12 18.29
N ILE A 251 -13.85 6.82 18.23
CA ILE A 251 -15.11 6.32 17.68
C ILE A 251 -16.32 6.89 18.46
N ILE A 252 -16.24 6.93 19.78
CA ILE A 252 -17.32 7.49 20.63
C ILE A 252 -17.47 8.97 20.36
N CYS A 253 -16.38 9.76 20.33
CA CYS A 253 -16.43 11.18 20.01
C CYS A 253 -17.08 11.45 18.64
N GLU A 254 -16.66 10.75 17.59
CA GLU A 254 -17.20 10.92 16.24
C GLU A 254 -18.69 10.50 16.13
N LEU A 255 -19.12 9.50 16.91
CA LEU A 255 -20.52 9.08 16.96
C LEU A 255 -21.42 10.04 17.75
N VAL A 256 -20.87 10.75 18.74
CA VAL A 256 -21.63 11.70 19.58
C VAL A 256 -21.58 13.12 18.99
N SER A 257 -20.46 13.49 18.35
CA SER A 257 -20.25 14.83 17.81
C SER A 257 -21.32 15.25 16.80
N LYS A 258 -21.74 16.52 16.87
CA LYS A 258 -22.66 17.13 15.90
C LYS A 258 -21.94 17.53 14.61
N THR A 259 -20.63 17.79 14.68
CA THR A 259 -19.78 18.16 13.55
C THR A 259 -18.56 17.24 13.49
N PRO A 260 -18.77 15.93 13.20
CA PRO A 260 -17.67 14.98 13.19
C PRO A 260 -16.63 15.33 12.11
N VAL A 261 -15.37 15.08 12.39
CA VAL A 261 -14.28 15.20 11.41
C VAL A 261 -14.35 14.04 10.41
N VAL A 262 -14.64 12.85 10.93
CA VAL A 262 -14.85 11.64 10.13
C VAL A 262 -16.26 11.11 10.38
N ASN A 263 -17.11 11.19 9.38
CA ASN A 263 -18.48 10.75 9.54
C ASN A 263 -18.61 9.21 9.52
N LEU A 264 -18.25 8.57 10.64
CA LEU A 264 -18.34 7.10 10.80
C LEU A 264 -19.75 6.55 10.62
N ARG A 265 -20.79 7.41 10.79
CA ARG A 265 -22.19 6.99 10.58
C ARG A 265 -22.47 6.55 9.15
N LEU A 266 -21.64 7.02 8.19
CA LEU A 266 -21.77 6.60 6.79
C LEU A 266 -21.48 5.11 6.58
N LEU A 267 -20.70 4.46 7.44
CA LEU A 267 -20.47 3.00 7.39
C LEU A 267 -21.75 2.18 7.60
N ARG A 268 -22.82 2.78 8.16
CA ARG A 268 -24.16 2.16 8.22
C ARG A 268 -24.82 2.06 6.84
N ILE A 269 -24.38 2.85 5.86
CA ILE A 269 -24.82 2.71 4.47
C ILE A 269 -24.27 1.40 3.95
N ARG A 270 -25.16 0.44 3.69
CA ARG A 270 -24.84 -0.96 3.41
C ARG A 270 -23.73 -1.14 2.37
N ASN A 271 -23.79 -0.41 1.25
CA ASN A 271 -22.78 -0.55 0.22
C ASN A 271 -21.43 0.04 0.64
N LEU A 272 -21.40 1.20 1.30
CA LEU A 272 -20.15 1.78 1.78
C LEU A 272 -19.51 0.91 2.86
N GLY A 273 -20.28 0.46 3.87
CA GLY A 273 -19.75 -0.35 4.97
C GLY A 273 -19.19 -1.69 4.47
N LEU A 274 -19.96 -2.43 3.67
CA LEU A 274 -19.51 -3.73 3.13
C LEU A 274 -18.36 -3.58 2.14
N ALA A 275 -18.43 -2.59 1.24
CA ALA A 275 -17.34 -2.35 0.30
C ALA A 275 -16.07 -1.88 1.02
N SER A 276 -16.17 -1.11 2.11
CA SER A 276 -15.02 -0.74 2.94
C SER A 276 -14.41 -1.93 3.66
N ALA A 277 -15.22 -2.87 4.15
CA ALA A 277 -14.72 -4.12 4.74
C ALA A 277 -13.99 -4.98 3.69
N VAL A 278 -14.55 -5.12 2.48
CA VAL A 278 -13.85 -5.81 1.37
C VAL A 278 -12.57 -5.06 0.99
N ASN A 279 -12.59 -3.72 0.99
CA ASN A 279 -11.44 -2.90 0.68
C ASN A 279 -10.31 -3.02 1.72
N PHE A 280 -10.66 -3.28 2.99
CA PHE A 280 -9.68 -3.63 4.03
C PHE A 280 -8.94 -4.92 3.68
N LEU A 281 -9.67 -5.99 3.32
CA LEU A 281 -9.07 -7.26 2.91
C LEU A 281 -8.29 -7.14 1.59
N LEU A 282 -8.81 -6.34 0.66
CA LEU A 282 -8.10 -6.00 -0.57
C LEU A 282 -6.81 -5.23 -0.29
N GLY A 283 -6.83 -4.28 0.64
CA GLY A 283 -5.65 -3.56 1.10
C GLY A 283 -4.59 -4.49 1.67
N ALA A 284 -4.99 -5.40 2.57
CA ALA A 284 -4.10 -6.42 3.12
C ALA A 284 -3.44 -7.28 2.02
N SER A 285 -4.22 -7.71 1.02
CA SER A 285 -3.71 -8.53 -0.07
C SER A 285 -2.86 -7.74 -1.08
N LEU A 286 -3.24 -6.48 -1.36
CA LEU A 286 -2.52 -5.61 -2.29
C LEU A 286 -1.12 -5.27 -1.75
N TYR A 287 -1.08 -4.66 -0.55
CA TYR A 287 0.18 -4.25 0.07
C TYR A 287 1.00 -5.47 0.53
N GLY A 288 0.33 -6.48 1.09
CA GLY A 288 1.00 -7.72 1.49
C GLY A 288 1.69 -8.43 0.34
N SER A 289 1.07 -8.51 -0.83
CA SER A 289 1.69 -9.15 -1.99
C SER A 289 2.80 -8.30 -2.64
N VAL A 290 2.74 -6.96 -2.51
CA VAL A 290 3.83 -6.05 -2.92
C VAL A 290 4.99 -6.13 -1.92
N PHE A 291 4.73 -6.43 -0.65
CA PHE A 291 5.73 -6.67 0.39
C PHE A 291 6.43 -8.04 0.22
N LEU A 292 5.66 -9.12 0.06
CA LEU A 292 6.19 -10.49 0.02
C LEU A 292 7.16 -10.75 -1.13
N LEU A 293 6.86 -10.22 -2.33
CA LEU A 293 7.64 -10.56 -3.52
C LEU A 293 9.06 -10.00 -3.50
N PRO A 294 9.29 -8.70 -3.20
CA PRO A 294 10.65 -8.18 -3.04
C PRO A 294 11.41 -8.87 -1.92
N GLU A 295 10.78 -9.01 -0.76
CA GLU A 295 11.38 -9.61 0.42
C GLU A 295 11.89 -11.03 0.13
N TYR A 296 11.09 -11.85 -0.56
CA TYR A 296 11.50 -13.18 -1.02
C TYR A 296 12.67 -13.11 -2.00
N LEU A 297 12.61 -12.24 -3.03
CA LEU A 297 13.64 -12.16 -4.05
C LEU A 297 14.97 -11.67 -3.48
N GLU A 298 14.95 -10.74 -2.54
CA GLU A 298 16.14 -10.20 -1.90
C GLU A 298 16.72 -11.18 -0.87
N GLN A 299 15.87 -11.78 -0.02
CA GLN A 299 16.31 -12.62 1.08
C GLN A 299 16.68 -14.05 0.65
N VAL A 300 15.91 -14.65 -0.27
CA VAL A 300 16.11 -16.05 -0.71
C VAL A 300 16.97 -16.10 -1.97
N GLN A 301 16.71 -15.23 -2.94
CA GLN A 301 17.38 -15.23 -4.24
C GLN A 301 18.58 -14.29 -4.32
N ASN A 302 18.82 -13.47 -3.28
CA ASN A 302 19.88 -12.46 -3.25
C ASN A 302 19.83 -11.47 -4.45
N TYR A 303 18.63 -11.13 -4.91
CA TYR A 303 18.45 -10.13 -5.98
C TYR A 303 18.82 -8.73 -5.48
N SER A 304 19.42 -7.95 -6.36
CA SER A 304 19.58 -6.51 -6.13
C SER A 304 18.23 -5.80 -6.26
N ALA A 305 18.10 -4.60 -5.69
CA ALA A 305 16.90 -3.76 -5.80
C ALA A 305 16.45 -3.56 -7.26
N ARG A 306 17.40 -3.42 -8.19
CA ARG A 306 17.10 -3.33 -9.62
C ARG A 306 16.48 -4.61 -10.18
N GLN A 307 17.04 -5.78 -9.88
CA GLN A 307 16.53 -7.06 -10.36
C GLN A 307 15.14 -7.36 -9.77
N THR A 308 14.95 -7.06 -8.50
CA THR A 308 13.65 -7.12 -7.82
C THR A 308 12.64 -6.22 -8.51
N GLY A 309 13.01 -4.97 -8.81
CA GLY A 309 12.16 -4.04 -9.53
C GLY A 309 11.78 -4.52 -10.93
N GLU A 310 12.73 -5.10 -11.68
CA GLU A 310 12.47 -5.69 -13.02
C GLU A 310 11.43 -6.82 -12.94
N ALA A 311 11.49 -7.67 -11.90
CA ALA A 311 10.49 -8.73 -11.69
C ALA A 311 9.11 -8.17 -11.33
N MET A 312 9.04 -7.02 -10.65
CA MET A 312 7.79 -6.39 -10.22
C MET A 312 7.10 -5.58 -11.33
N VAL A 313 7.81 -5.11 -12.33
CA VAL A 313 7.24 -4.31 -13.44
C VAL A 313 6.06 -5.03 -14.11
N LEU A 314 6.09 -6.36 -14.21
CA LEU A 314 5.02 -7.17 -14.78
C LEU A 314 3.73 -7.20 -13.92
N ILE A 315 3.76 -6.71 -12.68
CA ILE A 315 2.55 -6.51 -11.87
C ILE A 315 1.79 -5.26 -12.36
N GLY A 316 2.50 -4.23 -12.79
CA GLY A 316 1.93 -2.92 -13.14
C GLY A 316 1.61 -2.75 -14.63
N LEU A 317 2.56 -3.06 -15.51
CA LEU A 317 2.43 -2.75 -16.93
C LEU A 317 1.24 -3.39 -17.64
N PRO A 318 0.91 -4.69 -17.46
CA PRO A 318 -0.24 -5.28 -18.14
C PRO A 318 -1.58 -4.65 -17.74
N GLN A 319 -1.66 -4.04 -16.56
CA GLN A 319 -2.87 -3.36 -16.09
C GLN A 319 -3.23 -2.16 -16.96
N LEU A 320 -2.23 -1.47 -17.53
CA LEU A 320 -2.47 -0.33 -18.42
C LEU A 320 -3.32 -0.71 -19.64
N LEU A 321 -3.18 -1.95 -20.11
CA LEU A 321 -3.98 -2.49 -21.21
C LEU A 321 -5.40 -2.83 -20.78
N ILE A 322 -5.60 -3.20 -19.52
CA ILE A 322 -6.89 -3.65 -18.96
C ILE A 322 -7.77 -2.47 -18.54
N PHE A 323 -7.18 -1.44 -17.92
CA PHE A 323 -7.89 -0.31 -17.35
C PHE A 323 -8.89 0.36 -18.31
N PRO A 324 -8.61 0.57 -19.62
CA PRO A 324 -9.57 1.17 -20.56
C PRO A 324 -10.85 0.35 -20.78
N PHE A 325 -10.80 -0.96 -20.50
CA PHE A 325 -11.97 -1.85 -20.68
C PHE A 325 -12.88 -1.86 -19.43
N VAL A 326 -12.35 -1.53 -18.25
CA VAL A 326 -13.09 -1.55 -16.98
C VAL A 326 -14.36 -0.70 -17.03
N PRO A 327 -14.37 0.57 -17.52
CA PRO A 327 -15.59 1.37 -17.60
C PRO A 327 -16.66 0.80 -18.54
N ARG A 328 -16.24 0.09 -19.61
CA ARG A 328 -17.18 -0.58 -20.52
C ARG A 328 -17.85 -1.76 -19.82
N LEU A 329 -17.08 -2.56 -19.11
CA LEU A 329 -17.60 -3.69 -18.33
C LEU A 329 -18.51 -3.21 -17.18
N MET A 330 -18.17 -2.12 -16.49
CA MET A 330 -19.01 -1.53 -15.44
C MET A 330 -20.36 -1.04 -15.94
N LYS A 331 -20.48 -0.69 -17.24
CA LYS A 331 -21.76 -0.33 -17.87
C LYS A 331 -22.57 -1.56 -18.28
N ALA A 332 -21.92 -2.66 -18.64
CA ALA A 332 -22.55 -3.86 -19.15
C ALA A 332 -22.96 -4.86 -18.07
N PHE A 333 -22.17 -4.95 -17.00
CA PHE A 333 -22.33 -5.97 -15.97
C PHE A 333 -22.56 -5.37 -14.57
N ASP A 334 -23.08 -6.19 -13.65
CA ASP A 334 -23.22 -5.84 -12.24
C ASP A 334 -21.82 -5.64 -11.61
N LEU A 335 -21.63 -4.51 -10.91
CA LEU A 335 -20.35 -4.20 -10.26
C LEU A 335 -19.88 -5.30 -9.30
N ARG A 336 -20.81 -5.97 -8.60
CA ARG A 336 -20.52 -7.07 -7.69
C ARG A 336 -19.88 -8.25 -8.40
N LEU A 337 -20.38 -8.59 -9.60
CA LEU A 337 -19.82 -9.67 -10.40
C LEU A 337 -18.41 -9.35 -10.87
N ILE A 338 -18.17 -8.10 -11.29
CA ILE A 338 -16.84 -7.66 -11.76
C ILE A 338 -15.83 -7.71 -10.61
N VAL A 339 -16.19 -7.20 -9.41
CA VAL A 339 -15.34 -7.25 -8.22
C VAL A 339 -15.05 -8.70 -7.83
N PHE A 340 -16.08 -9.55 -7.80
CA PHE A 340 -15.93 -10.97 -7.47
C PHE A 340 -14.99 -11.68 -8.44
N ALA A 341 -15.19 -11.51 -9.75
CA ALA A 341 -14.32 -12.09 -10.77
C ALA A 341 -12.87 -11.58 -10.67
N GLY A 342 -12.70 -10.26 -10.45
CA GLY A 342 -11.38 -9.66 -10.24
C GLY A 342 -10.68 -10.22 -9.01
N ALA A 343 -11.38 -10.37 -7.90
CA ALA A 343 -10.84 -10.95 -6.68
C ALA A 343 -10.51 -12.46 -6.81
N LEU A 344 -11.30 -13.21 -7.59
CA LEU A 344 -10.98 -14.60 -7.94
C LEU A 344 -9.68 -14.70 -8.75
N ILE A 345 -9.52 -13.83 -9.76
CA ILE A 345 -8.29 -13.81 -10.59
C ILE A 345 -7.09 -13.41 -9.73
N PHE A 346 -7.21 -12.36 -8.91
CA PHE A 346 -6.13 -11.90 -8.05
C PHE A 346 -5.81 -12.94 -6.96
N GLY A 347 -6.79 -13.46 -6.23
CA GLY A 347 -6.59 -14.50 -5.22
C GLY A 347 -6.01 -15.78 -5.82
N GLY A 348 -6.51 -16.19 -7.00
CA GLY A 348 -5.97 -17.33 -7.77
C GLY A 348 -4.50 -17.13 -8.15
N SER A 349 -4.07 -15.91 -8.50
CA SER A 349 -2.66 -15.63 -8.79
C SER A 349 -1.75 -15.82 -7.58
N CYS A 350 -2.23 -15.53 -6.38
CA CYS A 350 -1.49 -15.82 -5.15
C CYS A 350 -1.36 -17.33 -4.92
N LEU A 351 -2.41 -18.10 -5.24
CA LEU A 351 -2.38 -19.57 -5.10
C LEU A 351 -1.40 -20.27 -6.07
N LEU A 352 -1.01 -19.63 -7.18
CA LEU A 352 0.03 -20.18 -8.06
C LEU A 352 1.41 -20.23 -7.39
N ASN A 353 1.63 -19.41 -6.38
CA ASN A 353 2.90 -19.32 -5.67
C ASN A 353 2.96 -20.22 -4.40
N ILE A 354 2.06 -21.19 -4.22
CA ILE A 354 2.07 -22.08 -3.05
C ILE A 354 3.07 -23.25 -3.17
N HIS A 355 3.57 -23.53 -4.37
CA HIS A 355 4.52 -24.61 -4.64
C HIS A 355 5.89 -24.06 -5.04
N MET A 356 6.40 -23.08 -4.26
CA MET A 356 7.74 -22.55 -4.49
C MET A 356 8.81 -23.56 -4.06
N ASN A 357 9.96 -23.48 -4.69
CA ASN A 357 11.18 -24.18 -4.35
C ASN A 357 12.35 -23.20 -4.28
N PRO A 358 13.53 -23.55 -3.77
CA PRO A 358 14.68 -22.64 -3.67
C PRO A 358 15.13 -22.01 -5.00
N ASP A 359 14.82 -22.63 -6.14
CA ASP A 359 15.16 -22.13 -7.48
C ASP A 359 14.07 -21.24 -8.08
N PHE A 360 13.00 -20.94 -7.31
CA PHE A 360 11.86 -20.14 -7.76
C PHE A 360 12.22 -18.65 -7.75
N GLY A 361 12.75 -18.15 -8.87
CA GLY A 361 13.18 -16.77 -9.02
C GLY A 361 12.21 -15.88 -9.80
N GLY A 362 12.68 -14.70 -10.21
CA GLY A 362 11.88 -13.71 -10.96
C GLY A 362 11.12 -14.26 -12.16
N PRO A 363 11.73 -15.10 -13.03
CA PRO A 363 11.04 -15.67 -14.19
C PRO A 363 9.82 -16.52 -13.85
N GLN A 364 9.85 -17.27 -12.76
CA GLN A 364 8.73 -18.14 -12.34
C GLN A 364 7.54 -17.33 -11.82
N PHE A 365 7.78 -16.14 -11.20
CA PHE A 365 6.72 -15.23 -10.78
C PHE A 365 6.00 -14.53 -11.92
N GLN A 366 6.56 -14.48 -13.14
CA GLN A 366 6.00 -13.70 -14.25
C GLN A 366 4.55 -14.06 -14.57
N ILE A 367 4.22 -15.35 -14.64
CA ILE A 367 2.85 -15.82 -14.93
C ILE A 367 1.90 -15.37 -13.83
N GLY A 368 2.25 -15.58 -12.57
CA GLY A 368 1.46 -15.14 -11.42
C GLY A 368 1.26 -13.63 -11.41
N ASN A 369 2.30 -12.85 -11.68
CA ASN A 369 2.27 -11.39 -11.74
C ASN A 369 1.37 -10.87 -12.87
N VAL A 370 1.41 -11.48 -14.06
CA VAL A 370 0.51 -11.13 -15.18
C VAL A 370 -0.94 -11.43 -14.83
N ILE A 371 -1.24 -12.62 -14.29
CA ILE A 371 -2.60 -12.98 -13.86
C ILE A 371 -3.09 -12.02 -12.79
N ARG A 372 -2.25 -11.68 -11.82
CA ARG A 372 -2.54 -10.66 -10.79
C ARG A 372 -2.86 -9.30 -11.43
N ALA A 373 -2.04 -8.87 -12.39
CA ALA A 373 -2.26 -7.64 -13.14
C ALA A 373 -3.60 -7.60 -13.88
N LEU A 374 -4.10 -8.74 -14.33
CA LEU A 374 -5.43 -8.85 -14.94
C LEU A 374 -6.56 -8.68 -13.91
N GLY A 375 -6.41 -9.23 -12.69
CA GLY A 375 -7.46 -9.22 -11.65
C GLY A 375 -7.62 -7.89 -10.92
N GLN A 376 -6.53 -7.19 -10.64
CA GLN A 376 -6.53 -5.98 -9.80
C GLN A 376 -7.44 -4.85 -10.31
N PRO A 377 -7.43 -4.44 -11.61
CA PRO A 377 -8.30 -3.39 -12.12
C PRO A 377 -9.79 -3.69 -11.97
N PHE A 378 -10.19 -4.97 -12.11
CA PHE A 378 -11.57 -5.41 -11.94
C PHE A 378 -12.03 -5.44 -10.48
N THR A 379 -11.08 -5.40 -9.54
CA THR A 379 -11.40 -5.31 -8.11
C THR A 379 -11.45 -3.86 -7.65
N ILE A 380 -10.38 -3.08 -7.86
CA ILE A 380 -10.19 -1.75 -7.28
C ILE A 380 -11.23 -0.74 -7.79
N VAL A 381 -11.39 -0.63 -9.11
CA VAL A 381 -12.22 0.42 -9.72
C VAL A 381 -13.71 0.18 -9.47
N PRO A 382 -14.27 -1.02 -9.74
CA PRO A 382 -15.69 -1.25 -9.47
C PRO A 382 -16.04 -1.26 -7.99
N LEU A 383 -15.11 -1.69 -7.09
CA LEU A 383 -15.32 -1.65 -5.64
C LEU A 383 -15.45 -0.21 -5.14
N SER A 384 -14.59 0.71 -5.61
CA SER A 384 -14.66 2.12 -5.26
C SER A 384 -15.94 2.79 -5.76
N ALA A 385 -16.39 2.42 -6.97
CA ALA A 385 -17.65 2.88 -7.52
C ALA A 385 -18.85 2.34 -6.71
N LEU A 386 -18.81 1.07 -6.28
CA LEU A 386 -19.85 0.45 -5.46
C LEU A 386 -19.93 1.10 -4.06
N ALA A 387 -18.79 1.40 -3.45
CA ALA A 387 -18.70 2.07 -2.15
C ALA A 387 -19.35 3.46 -2.15
N THR A 388 -19.13 4.22 -3.22
CA THR A 388 -19.63 5.59 -3.34
C THR A 388 -21.01 5.69 -3.98
N ALA A 389 -21.55 4.58 -4.50
CA ALA A 389 -22.87 4.54 -5.08
C ALA A 389 -23.95 4.78 -4.02
N GLY A 390 -24.80 5.77 -4.25
CA GLY A 390 -25.89 6.14 -3.34
C GLY A 390 -25.50 7.15 -2.24
N LEU A 391 -24.27 7.63 -2.21
CA LEU A 391 -23.87 8.76 -1.35
C LEU A 391 -24.34 10.08 -1.96
N LEU A 392 -24.83 10.99 -1.11
CA LEU A 392 -25.12 12.36 -1.49
C LEU A 392 -23.82 13.07 -1.89
N ARG A 393 -23.91 14.10 -2.73
CA ARG A 393 -22.74 14.84 -3.22
C ARG A 393 -21.86 15.39 -2.07
N GLU A 394 -22.50 15.82 -0.99
CA GLU A 394 -21.82 16.32 0.21
C GLU A 394 -21.09 15.22 1.01
N GLN A 395 -21.57 13.98 0.91
CA GLN A 395 -21.03 12.82 1.61
C GLN A 395 -19.91 12.11 0.83
N GLN A 396 -19.70 12.47 -0.43
CA GLN A 396 -18.72 11.80 -1.31
C GLN A 396 -17.29 11.89 -0.77
N ALA A 397 -16.92 13.07 -0.22
CA ALA A 397 -15.59 13.28 0.34
C ALA A 397 -15.36 12.41 1.59
N ASP A 398 -16.33 12.42 2.52
CA ASP A 398 -16.25 11.65 3.77
C ASP A 398 -16.26 10.14 3.48
N GLY A 399 -17.12 9.68 2.55
CA GLY A 399 -17.16 8.27 2.13
C GLY A 399 -15.87 7.82 1.45
N SER A 400 -15.26 8.69 0.64
CA SER A 400 -13.97 8.44 0.01
C SER A 400 -12.84 8.32 1.02
N ALA A 401 -12.81 9.21 2.02
CA ALA A 401 -11.84 9.17 3.10
C ALA A 401 -11.95 7.86 3.89
N LEU A 402 -13.16 7.47 4.32
CA LEU A 402 -13.41 6.21 5.02
C LEU A 402 -12.96 4.99 4.20
N PHE A 403 -13.29 4.97 2.91
CA PHE A 403 -12.90 3.89 2.01
C PHE A 403 -11.36 3.76 1.90
N ASN A 404 -10.64 4.88 1.80
CA ASN A 404 -9.18 4.88 1.74
C ASN A 404 -8.54 4.53 3.09
N ILE A 405 -9.08 5.02 4.22
CA ILE A 405 -8.63 4.63 5.56
C ILE A 405 -8.67 3.11 5.71
N MET A 406 -9.80 2.47 5.34
CA MET A 406 -9.96 1.03 5.46
C MET A 406 -8.96 0.27 4.59
N ARG A 407 -8.64 0.75 3.39
CA ARG A 407 -7.60 0.15 2.54
C ARG A 407 -6.21 0.25 3.17
N ASN A 408 -5.83 1.42 3.66
CA ASN A 408 -4.50 1.63 4.24
C ASN A 408 -4.33 0.86 5.56
N LEU A 409 -5.34 0.88 6.44
CA LEU A 409 -5.34 0.05 7.64
C LEU A 409 -5.25 -1.45 7.31
N GLY A 410 -6.00 -1.90 6.30
CA GLY A 410 -5.90 -3.27 5.81
C GLY A 410 -4.50 -3.59 5.34
N GLY A 411 -3.85 -2.67 4.63
CA GLY A 411 -2.47 -2.77 4.18
C GLY A 411 -1.49 -2.96 5.34
N SER A 412 -1.48 -2.06 6.32
CA SER A 412 -0.58 -2.15 7.47
C SER A 412 -0.85 -3.38 8.35
N VAL A 413 -2.12 -3.75 8.56
CA VAL A 413 -2.45 -5.01 9.26
C VAL A 413 -1.96 -6.22 8.47
N GLY A 414 -2.14 -6.22 7.14
CA GLY A 414 -1.72 -7.30 6.27
C GLY A 414 -0.20 -7.48 6.25
N THR A 415 0.57 -6.41 6.09
CA THR A 415 2.04 -6.46 6.11
C THR A 415 2.57 -6.91 7.46
N ALA A 416 2.04 -6.39 8.58
CA ALA A 416 2.44 -6.78 9.93
C ALA A 416 2.17 -8.28 10.22
N LEU A 417 0.98 -8.78 9.83
CA LEU A 417 0.65 -10.19 9.99
C LEU A 417 1.54 -11.09 9.13
N LEU A 418 1.84 -10.69 7.89
CA LEU A 418 2.70 -11.46 7.00
C LEU A 418 4.15 -11.47 7.48
N SER A 419 4.70 -10.35 7.90
CA SER A 419 6.04 -10.27 8.47
C SER A 419 6.20 -11.20 9.69
N THR A 420 5.21 -11.16 10.59
CA THR A 420 5.17 -12.08 11.75
C THR A 420 5.02 -13.54 11.31
N MET A 421 4.16 -13.80 10.34
CA MET A 421 3.94 -15.14 9.81
C MET A 421 5.20 -15.71 9.17
N ILE A 422 5.94 -14.93 8.37
CA ILE A 422 7.21 -15.36 7.79
C ILE A 422 8.16 -15.83 8.89
N THR A 423 8.41 -15.01 9.91
CA THR A 423 9.34 -15.35 11.00
C THR A 423 8.91 -16.59 11.78
N GLN A 424 7.63 -16.66 12.17
CA GLN A 424 7.13 -17.80 12.94
C GLN A 424 7.10 -19.09 12.13
N ARG A 425 6.74 -19.03 10.85
CA ARG A 425 6.69 -20.21 9.98
C ARG A 425 8.08 -20.65 9.56
N GLU A 426 9.01 -19.73 9.32
CA GLU A 426 10.41 -20.04 9.08
C GLU A 426 11.01 -20.79 10.27
N GLN A 427 10.87 -20.29 11.50
CA GLN A 427 11.36 -20.96 12.71
C GLN A 427 10.72 -22.33 12.90
N PHE A 428 9.41 -22.46 12.62
CA PHE A 428 8.71 -23.75 12.68
C PHE A 428 9.26 -24.75 11.67
N HIS A 429 9.49 -24.35 10.42
CA HIS A 429 10.02 -25.23 9.39
C HIS A 429 11.49 -25.54 9.62
N ASP A 430 12.30 -24.56 10.05
CA ASP A 430 13.70 -24.76 10.42
C ASP A 430 13.84 -25.83 11.50
N PHE A 431 13.05 -25.72 12.57
CA PHE A 431 13.00 -26.72 13.62
C PHE A 431 12.55 -28.11 13.09
N ARG A 432 11.49 -28.15 12.26
CA ARG A 432 10.96 -29.41 11.72
C ARG A 432 11.90 -30.10 10.74
N ILE A 433 12.62 -29.37 9.92
CA ILE A 433 13.64 -29.89 9.02
C ILE A 433 14.84 -30.34 9.85
N GLY A 434 15.28 -29.51 10.82
CA GLY A 434 16.39 -29.82 11.71
C GLY A 434 16.20 -31.09 12.53
N GLU A 435 14.97 -31.37 13.03
CA GLU A 435 14.64 -32.61 13.73
C GLU A 435 14.92 -33.88 12.89
N ARG A 436 14.80 -33.78 11.57
CA ARG A 436 15.01 -34.89 10.63
C ARG A 436 16.46 -35.04 10.18
N ILE A 437 17.26 -34.01 10.34
CA ILE A 437 18.68 -34.01 9.98
C ILE A 437 19.48 -34.66 11.12
N THR A 438 19.86 -35.91 10.95
CA THR A 438 20.71 -36.60 11.91
C THR A 438 22.08 -36.89 11.32
N PRO A 439 23.16 -36.93 12.15
CA PRO A 439 24.50 -37.26 11.66
C PRO A 439 24.60 -38.70 11.08
N TYR A 440 23.60 -39.54 11.33
CA TYR A 440 23.52 -40.91 10.86
C TYR A 440 22.73 -41.08 9.57
N ASP A 441 22.06 -40.00 9.07
CA ASP A 441 21.32 -40.04 7.82
C ASP A 441 22.32 -40.14 6.64
N PRO A 442 22.22 -41.21 5.80
CA PRO A 442 23.11 -41.41 4.67
C PRO A 442 23.14 -40.20 3.69
N TYR A 443 22.00 -39.54 3.48
CA TYR A 443 21.93 -38.37 2.60
C TYR A 443 22.68 -37.17 3.18
N VAL A 444 22.58 -36.94 4.51
CA VAL A 444 23.32 -35.90 5.19
C VAL A 444 24.82 -36.15 5.14
N GLN A 445 25.23 -37.41 5.41
CA GLN A 445 26.65 -37.82 5.32
C GLN A 445 27.19 -37.65 3.88
N GLN A 446 26.44 -38.05 2.89
CA GLN A 446 26.83 -37.90 1.50
C GLN A 446 26.94 -36.43 1.10
N PHE A 447 25.97 -35.58 1.53
CA PHE A 447 26.02 -34.13 1.31
C PHE A 447 27.27 -33.53 1.93
N LEU A 448 27.50 -33.77 3.22
CA LEU A 448 28.67 -33.26 3.96
C LEU A 448 29.99 -33.75 3.35
N SER A 449 30.07 -35.02 2.95
CA SER A 449 31.24 -35.58 2.29
C SER A 449 31.52 -34.89 0.95
N ASN A 450 30.52 -34.79 0.10
CA ASN A 450 30.66 -34.15 -1.21
C ASN A 450 31.08 -32.67 -1.08
N GLN A 451 30.42 -31.91 -0.19
CA GLN A 451 30.73 -30.50 0.03
C GLN A 451 32.11 -30.32 0.69
N SER A 452 32.48 -31.16 1.64
CA SER A 452 33.80 -31.08 2.26
C SER A 452 34.93 -31.40 1.27
N ILE A 453 34.75 -32.36 0.35
CA ILE A 453 35.74 -32.65 -0.71
C ILE A 453 35.89 -31.45 -1.64
N GLN A 454 34.78 -30.83 -2.09
CA GLN A 454 34.82 -29.64 -2.94
C GLN A 454 35.50 -28.47 -2.24
N ASN A 455 35.16 -28.22 -0.97
CA ASN A 455 35.74 -27.12 -0.19
C ASN A 455 37.24 -27.38 0.10
N LEU A 456 37.66 -28.64 0.32
CA LEU A 456 39.05 -29.02 0.54
C LEU A 456 39.92 -28.69 -0.68
N GLN A 457 39.40 -28.93 -1.89
CA GLN A 457 40.11 -28.60 -3.14
C GLN A 457 40.42 -27.11 -3.28
N HIS A 458 39.60 -26.23 -2.64
CA HIS A 458 39.75 -24.78 -2.70
C HIS A 458 40.55 -24.22 -1.51
N SER A 459 40.41 -24.79 -0.32
CA SER A 459 40.98 -24.25 0.92
C SER A 459 42.28 -24.95 1.39
N GLY A 460 42.45 -26.21 1.01
CA GLY A 460 43.58 -27.05 1.48
C GLY A 460 43.52 -27.41 2.98
N ASP A 461 42.49 -26.97 3.73
CA ASP A 461 42.28 -27.22 5.17
C ASP A 461 41.09 -28.18 5.38
N PRO A 462 41.31 -29.43 5.84
CA PRO A 462 40.23 -30.41 6.04
C PRO A 462 39.23 -30.00 7.14
N ALA A 463 39.69 -29.37 8.22
CA ALA A 463 38.82 -28.94 9.32
C ALA A 463 37.92 -27.76 8.90
N GLY A 464 38.50 -26.78 8.21
CA GLY A 464 37.77 -25.66 7.63
C GLY A 464 36.78 -26.09 6.56
N ALA A 465 37.18 -27.07 5.71
CA ALA A 465 36.29 -27.58 4.66
C ALA A 465 35.04 -28.26 5.22
N LEU A 466 35.17 -29.06 6.30
CA LEU A 466 34.03 -29.67 6.97
C LEU A 466 33.13 -28.65 7.64
N GLN A 467 33.73 -27.64 8.31
CA GLN A 467 32.96 -26.57 8.93
C GLN A 467 32.16 -25.76 7.88
N GLN A 468 32.75 -25.50 6.72
CA GLN A 468 32.04 -24.87 5.59
C GLN A 468 30.89 -25.73 5.08
N ALA A 469 31.08 -27.08 4.98
CA ALA A 469 30.00 -28.00 4.58
C ALA A 469 28.80 -27.94 5.56
N TYR A 470 29.05 -27.86 6.87
CA TYR A 470 27.99 -27.68 7.87
C TYR A 470 27.28 -26.33 7.71
N ARG A 471 28.01 -25.23 7.45
CA ARG A 471 27.38 -23.92 7.17
C ARG A 471 26.51 -23.97 5.92
N MET A 472 26.95 -24.67 4.87
CA MET A 472 26.15 -24.86 3.65
C MET A 472 24.90 -25.67 3.92
N LEU A 473 24.96 -26.70 4.74
CA LEU A 473 23.79 -27.48 5.16
C LEU A 473 22.81 -26.59 5.92
N GLN A 474 23.29 -25.82 6.90
CA GLN A 474 22.47 -24.90 7.67
C GLN A 474 21.81 -23.83 6.78
N SER A 475 22.56 -23.23 5.86
CA SER A 475 22.03 -22.28 4.88
C SER A 475 20.97 -22.90 3.98
N SER A 476 21.17 -24.16 3.55
CA SER A 476 20.18 -24.89 2.74
C SER A 476 18.88 -25.14 3.52
N VAL A 477 18.98 -25.53 4.81
CA VAL A 477 17.81 -25.70 5.68
C VAL A 477 17.06 -24.38 5.84
N GLN A 478 17.77 -23.32 6.18
CA GLN A 478 17.19 -21.99 6.36
C GLN A 478 16.51 -21.48 5.08
N THR A 479 17.16 -21.63 3.92
CA THR A 479 16.57 -21.27 2.63
C THR A 479 15.26 -22.00 2.36
N ASN A 480 15.23 -23.33 2.58
CA ASN A 480 14.02 -24.12 2.41
C ASN A 480 12.92 -23.70 3.39
N SER A 481 13.27 -23.41 4.64
CA SER A 481 12.35 -22.91 5.67
C SER A 481 11.71 -21.58 5.28
N PHE A 482 12.48 -20.64 4.74
CA PHE A 482 11.97 -19.40 4.19
C PHE A 482 11.04 -19.64 3.00
N VAL A 483 11.43 -20.46 2.03
CA VAL A 483 10.59 -20.78 0.86
C VAL A 483 9.23 -21.33 1.29
N MET A 484 9.19 -22.24 2.27
CA MET A 484 7.94 -22.78 2.81
C MET A 484 7.12 -21.69 3.51
N ALA A 485 7.74 -20.84 4.32
CA ALA A 485 7.08 -19.73 5.01
C ALA A 485 6.44 -18.75 4.02
N TYR A 486 7.17 -18.34 2.97
CA TYR A 486 6.64 -17.48 1.92
C TYR A 486 5.49 -18.11 1.13
N SER A 487 5.59 -19.41 0.81
CA SER A 487 4.50 -20.18 0.16
C SER A 487 3.21 -20.12 0.98
N GLU A 488 3.30 -20.32 2.30
CA GLU A 488 2.15 -20.22 3.19
C GLU A 488 1.59 -18.80 3.31
N CYS A 489 2.45 -17.79 3.26
CA CYS A 489 2.01 -16.39 3.22
C CYS A 489 1.22 -16.06 1.94
N PHE A 490 1.67 -16.55 0.77
CA PHE A 490 0.90 -16.42 -0.48
C PHE A 490 -0.42 -17.17 -0.41
N LEU A 491 -0.46 -18.35 0.20
CA LEU A 491 -1.69 -19.11 0.44
C LEU A 491 -2.66 -18.29 1.30
N ALA A 492 -2.19 -17.74 2.42
CA ALA A 492 -3.01 -16.93 3.32
C ALA A 492 -3.62 -15.72 2.60
N LEU A 493 -2.84 -14.99 1.80
CA LEU A 493 -3.33 -13.86 0.99
C LEU A 493 -4.40 -14.29 -0.01
N GLY A 494 -4.16 -15.39 -0.73
CA GLY A 494 -5.13 -15.93 -1.69
C GLY A 494 -6.45 -16.28 -1.01
N VAL A 495 -6.40 -17.00 0.11
CA VAL A 495 -7.58 -17.43 0.86
C VAL A 495 -8.34 -16.21 1.42
N ILE A 496 -7.66 -15.25 2.06
CA ILE A 496 -8.29 -14.03 2.60
C ILE A 496 -9.03 -13.28 1.50
N LEU A 497 -8.42 -13.10 0.33
CA LEU A 497 -9.05 -12.38 -0.78
C LEU A 497 -10.23 -13.14 -1.36
N LEU A 498 -10.14 -14.46 -1.51
CA LEU A 498 -11.24 -15.30 -1.98
C LEU A 498 -12.43 -15.29 -1.02
N LEU A 499 -12.19 -15.43 0.29
CA LEU A 499 -13.23 -15.32 1.32
C LEU A 499 -13.84 -13.92 1.34
N GLY A 500 -12.99 -12.88 1.26
CA GLY A 500 -13.44 -11.48 1.19
C GLY A 500 -14.31 -11.20 -0.03
N SER A 501 -14.03 -11.85 -1.17
CA SER A 501 -14.81 -11.67 -2.40
C SER A 501 -16.26 -12.14 -2.27
N VAL A 502 -16.53 -13.16 -1.45
CA VAL A 502 -17.88 -13.66 -1.21
C VAL A 502 -18.75 -12.61 -0.52
N THR A 503 -18.17 -11.80 0.37
CA THR A 503 -18.92 -10.77 1.10
C THR A 503 -19.47 -9.67 0.20
N ILE A 504 -18.95 -9.51 -1.02
CA ILE A 504 -19.44 -8.50 -1.99
C ILE A 504 -20.89 -8.76 -2.41
N TRP A 505 -21.35 -10.02 -2.39
CA TRP A 505 -22.73 -10.37 -2.71
C TRP A 505 -23.75 -9.85 -1.70
N LEU A 506 -23.29 -9.48 -0.49
CA LEU A 506 -24.12 -8.84 0.52
C LEU A 506 -24.42 -7.38 0.18
N CYS A 507 -23.67 -6.74 -0.71
CA CYS A 507 -23.94 -5.37 -1.19
C CYS A 507 -25.27 -5.33 -1.98
N LYS A 508 -25.94 -4.18 -1.96
CA LYS A 508 -27.11 -3.96 -2.80
C LYS A 508 -26.66 -3.77 -4.25
N LYS A 509 -27.42 -4.35 -5.18
CA LYS A 509 -27.23 -4.14 -6.61
C LYS A 509 -27.38 -2.65 -6.92
N THR A 510 -26.35 -2.07 -7.52
CA THR A 510 -26.40 -0.70 -8.04
C THR A 510 -26.61 -0.76 -9.55
N LYS A 511 -27.57 -0.01 -10.07
CA LYS A 511 -27.69 0.17 -11.53
C LYS A 511 -26.42 0.83 -12.01
N ALA A 512 -25.90 0.39 -13.14
CA ALA A 512 -24.74 0.99 -13.77
C ALA A 512 -24.89 2.52 -13.82
N VAL A 513 -23.83 3.23 -13.47
CA VAL A 513 -23.79 4.71 -13.44
C VAL A 513 -24.11 5.24 -14.84
N GLY A 514 -25.36 5.55 -15.11
CA GLY A 514 -25.88 5.99 -16.42
C GLY A 514 -27.38 5.76 -16.60
N ALA A 515 -28.00 4.88 -15.80
CA ALA A 515 -29.45 4.59 -15.93
C ALA A 515 -30.34 5.38 -14.94
N ALA A 516 -29.75 6.18 -14.04
CA ALA A 516 -30.50 6.94 -13.02
C ALA A 516 -30.96 8.34 -13.49
N ALA A 517 -30.73 8.72 -14.76
CA ALA A 517 -31.18 10.00 -15.33
C ALA A 517 -32.44 9.90 -16.18
N ALA A 518 -33.16 8.79 -16.09
CA ALA A 518 -34.35 8.55 -16.94
C ALA A 518 -35.64 8.28 -16.12
N HIS A 519 -35.78 8.90 -14.93
CA HIS A 519 -37.07 9.02 -14.25
C HIS A 519 -37.23 10.37 -13.60
#